data_ec4b2adee70f655d7a612a14f1a6ac3f
#
_entry.id   ec4b2adee70f655d7a612a14f1a6ac3f
#
_cell.length_a   1.000
_cell.length_b   1.000
_cell.length_c   1.000
_cell.angle_alpha   90.00
_cell.angle_beta   90.00
_cell.angle_gamma   90.00
#
_symmetry.space_group_name_H-M   'P 1'
#
loop_
_entity.id
_entity.type
_entity.pdbx_description
1 polymer ?
#
loop_
_entity_poly.entity_id
_entity_poly.type
_entity_poly.pdbx_seq_one_letter_code
_entity_poly.pdbx_strand_id
1 'polypeptide(L)'
;MDAVLGQAPTVAFLKSRLTAPPHLILWGPTGVGKTMLANAWITEQLTAQGITEPAHHAALTLRLSSADDRGIAAIRQRLTEFVRRKKPKDGAVAWVLFDDAEKSNLPQVTQQALRRILELHTHQTRFIFITQSPDHIIEPIQSRCVILQLTPVPLHAHAAALAARHAPATRLPADSLSLMAGLALGNARQFTLFCQALPAGDVSSAELQLLTNAPPVTALLRLQSACARRDLPAVTEGVLNLWSRGYSFEDCIAMLETVVHIYNGILTAELQYVLQCCAEGHIAQILNRTTTLDLIAVLSGRAASTALA
;
A
#
# COMPACT_ATOMS: atom_id res chain seq x y z
N MET A 1 -5.15 -16.64 8.56
CA MET A 1 -4.15 -15.54 8.37
C MET A 1 -2.92 -15.92 7.55
N ASP A 2 -2.66 -17.16 7.26
CA ASP A 2 -1.46 -17.62 6.53
C ASP A 2 -1.36 -17.14 5.06
N ALA A 3 -2.46 -16.60 4.52
CA ALA A 3 -2.47 -15.99 3.19
C ALA A 3 -1.90 -14.56 3.14
N VAL A 4 -1.63 -13.94 4.29
CA VAL A 4 -1.10 -12.56 4.36
C VAL A 4 0.41 -12.62 4.29
N LEU A 5 0.97 -12.07 3.23
CA LEU A 5 2.41 -12.10 2.96
C LEU A 5 3.12 -10.88 3.58
N GLY A 6 4.35 -11.09 4.04
CA GLY A 6 5.24 -10.02 4.47
C GLY A 6 4.92 -9.37 5.83
N GLN A 7 3.87 -9.81 6.54
CA GLN A 7 3.43 -9.22 7.82
C GLN A 7 3.57 -10.18 9.01
N ALA A 8 4.59 -11.03 8.99
CA ALA A 8 4.76 -12.08 10.00
C ALA A 8 4.70 -11.59 11.47
N PRO A 9 5.34 -10.47 11.87
CA PRO A 9 5.26 -9.97 13.26
C PRO A 9 3.84 -9.58 13.65
N THR A 10 3.13 -8.87 12.77
CA THR A 10 1.76 -8.42 13.00
C THR A 10 0.80 -9.61 13.09
N VAL A 11 0.96 -10.61 12.21
CA VAL A 11 0.19 -11.86 12.24
C VAL A 11 0.43 -12.63 13.54
N ALA A 12 1.69 -12.77 13.98
CA ALA A 12 2.04 -13.43 15.23
C ALA A 12 1.41 -12.72 16.45
N PHE A 13 1.49 -11.39 16.49
CA PHE A 13 0.84 -10.58 17.52
C PHE A 13 -0.67 -10.83 17.54
N LEU A 14 -1.36 -10.77 16.42
CA LEU A 14 -2.79 -10.99 16.33
C LEU A 14 -3.15 -12.42 16.78
N LYS A 15 -2.41 -13.45 16.37
CA LYS A 15 -2.63 -14.84 16.81
C LYS A 15 -2.52 -15.00 18.33
N SER A 16 -1.68 -14.24 19.00
CA SER A 16 -1.57 -14.25 20.46
C SER A 16 -2.77 -13.63 21.18
N ARG A 17 -3.66 -12.92 20.49
CA ARG A 17 -4.82 -12.20 21.03
C ARG A 17 -6.17 -12.83 20.68
N LEU A 18 -6.19 -14.11 20.30
CA LEU A 18 -7.44 -14.80 19.94
C LEU A 18 -8.47 -14.85 21.06
N THR A 19 -8.06 -14.96 22.30
CA THR A 19 -8.96 -15.06 23.47
C THR A 19 -9.55 -13.71 23.90
N ALA A 20 -8.81 -12.61 23.71
CA ALA A 20 -9.21 -11.27 24.12
C ALA A 20 -8.87 -10.25 23.01
N PRO A 21 -9.65 -10.22 21.92
CA PRO A 21 -9.35 -9.36 20.81
C PRO A 21 -9.50 -7.87 21.16
N PRO A 22 -8.51 -7.02 20.86
CA PRO A 22 -8.61 -5.58 21.06
C PRO A 22 -9.36 -4.89 19.91
N HIS A 23 -9.65 -3.60 20.08
CA HIS A 23 -9.91 -2.73 18.93
C HIS A 23 -8.60 -2.48 18.19
N LEU A 24 -8.65 -2.36 16.85
CA LEU A 24 -7.46 -2.25 16.03
C LEU A 24 -7.50 -1.00 15.14
N ILE A 25 -6.34 -0.39 14.97
CA ILE A 25 -6.07 0.55 13.88
C ILE A 25 -4.96 -0.08 13.02
N LEU A 26 -5.28 -0.42 11.79
CA LEU A 26 -4.32 -0.93 10.80
C LEU A 26 -3.95 0.21 9.86
N TRP A 27 -2.68 0.61 9.88
CA TRP A 27 -2.21 1.71 9.04
C TRP A 27 -1.00 1.33 8.20
N GLY A 28 -0.79 2.05 7.13
CA GLY A 28 0.32 1.84 6.20
C GLY A 28 -0.06 2.16 4.75
N PRO A 29 0.90 2.08 3.81
CA PRO A 29 0.68 2.44 2.42
C PRO A 29 -0.42 1.59 1.75
N THR A 30 -0.86 2.02 0.58
CA THR A 30 -1.86 1.29 -0.20
C THR A 30 -1.31 -0.06 -0.68
N GLY A 31 -2.19 -1.07 -0.81
CA GLY A 31 -1.83 -2.36 -1.40
C GLY A 31 -0.96 -3.29 -0.54
N VAL A 32 -0.66 -2.94 0.72
CA VAL A 32 0.14 -3.81 1.64
C VAL A 32 -0.68 -4.92 2.32
N GLY A 33 -1.98 -5.01 2.03
CA GLY A 33 -2.83 -6.09 2.54
C GLY A 33 -3.63 -5.75 3.81
N LYS A 34 -3.81 -4.47 4.19
CA LYS A 34 -4.58 -4.06 5.39
C LYS A 34 -5.96 -4.69 5.46
N THR A 35 -6.78 -4.51 4.42
CA THR A 35 -8.14 -5.05 4.35
C THR A 35 -8.15 -6.59 4.34
N MET A 36 -7.19 -7.20 3.66
CA MET A 36 -7.03 -8.66 3.64
C MET A 36 -6.71 -9.20 5.03
N LEU A 37 -5.78 -8.56 5.76
CA LEU A 37 -5.43 -8.93 7.13
C LEU A 37 -6.62 -8.78 8.07
N ALA A 38 -7.35 -7.65 7.99
CA ALA A 38 -8.54 -7.42 8.80
C ALA A 38 -9.60 -8.50 8.60
N ASN A 39 -9.90 -8.85 7.34
CA ASN A 39 -10.85 -9.90 7.02
C ASN A 39 -10.40 -11.29 7.49
N ALA A 40 -9.13 -11.62 7.28
CA ALA A 40 -8.56 -12.88 7.75
C ALA A 40 -8.60 -12.98 9.28
N TRP A 41 -8.32 -11.86 9.98
CA TRP A 41 -8.42 -11.78 11.44
C TRP A 41 -9.85 -11.98 11.94
N ILE A 42 -10.83 -11.28 11.35
CA ILE A 42 -12.25 -11.44 11.70
C ILE A 42 -12.69 -12.88 11.50
N THR A 43 -12.35 -13.48 10.37
CA THR A 43 -12.70 -14.89 10.08
C THR A 43 -12.10 -15.84 11.11
N GLU A 44 -10.85 -15.66 11.47
CA GLU A 44 -10.17 -16.53 12.46
C GLU A 44 -10.78 -16.36 13.86
N GLN A 45 -11.14 -15.13 14.23
CA GLN A 45 -11.84 -14.84 15.49
C GLN A 45 -13.22 -15.50 15.56
N LEU A 46 -14.01 -15.41 14.50
CA LEU A 46 -15.34 -16.03 14.45
C LEU A 46 -15.23 -17.57 14.45
N THR A 47 -14.26 -18.12 13.74
CA THR A 47 -13.98 -19.56 13.76
C THR A 47 -13.55 -20.04 15.15
N ALA A 48 -12.70 -19.28 15.85
CA ALA A 48 -12.29 -19.57 17.23
C ALA A 48 -13.47 -19.54 18.23
N GLN A 49 -14.50 -18.74 17.93
CA GLN A 49 -15.75 -18.72 18.69
C GLN A 49 -16.72 -19.87 18.30
N GLY A 50 -16.32 -20.76 17.39
CA GLY A 50 -17.13 -21.88 16.90
C GLY A 50 -18.23 -21.46 15.92
N ILE A 51 -18.06 -20.30 15.28
CA ILE A 51 -18.98 -19.78 14.25
C ILE A 51 -18.34 -20.02 12.90
N THR A 52 -18.79 -21.02 12.16
CA THR A 52 -18.20 -21.46 10.87
C THR A 52 -19.10 -21.14 9.67
N GLU A 53 -20.38 -20.89 9.90
CA GLU A 53 -21.33 -20.61 8.81
C GLU A 53 -21.12 -19.22 8.22
N PRO A 54 -21.01 -19.10 6.87
CA PRO A 54 -20.84 -17.81 6.20
C PRO A 54 -21.97 -16.81 6.47
N ALA A 55 -23.21 -17.30 6.64
CA ALA A 55 -24.37 -16.46 6.97
C ALA A 55 -24.20 -15.79 8.35
N HIS A 56 -23.71 -16.53 9.33
CA HIS A 56 -23.43 -16.00 10.68
C HIS A 56 -22.22 -15.05 10.66
N HIS A 57 -21.21 -15.30 9.85
CA HIS A 57 -20.09 -14.36 9.64
C HIS A 57 -20.61 -13.01 9.11
N ALA A 58 -21.48 -13.03 8.09
CA ALA A 58 -22.09 -11.82 7.56
C ALA A 58 -22.96 -11.08 8.58
N ALA A 59 -23.69 -11.82 9.43
CA ALA A 59 -24.51 -11.24 10.49
C ALA A 59 -23.70 -10.60 11.62
N LEU A 60 -22.47 -11.07 11.86
CA LEU A 60 -21.58 -10.58 12.92
C LEU A 60 -20.52 -9.60 12.44
N THR A 61 -20.50 -9.28 11.14
CA THR A 61 -19.52 -8.34 10.58
C THR A 61 -20.24 -7.22 9.84
N LEU A 62 -20.04 -5.99 10.30
CA LEU A 62 -20.48 -4.78 9.60
C LEU A 62 -19.28 -4.13 8.93
N ARG A 63 -19.34 -3.97 7.62
CA ARG A 63 -18.35 -3.20 6.86
C ARG A 63 -18.94 -1.84 6.50
N LEU A 64 -18.14 -0.81 6.74
CA LEU A 64 -18.44 0.56 6.41
C LEU A 64 -17.31 1.07 5.51
N SER A 65 -17.67 1.44 4.29
CA SER A 65 -16.75 2.02 3.32
C SER A 65 -17.19 3.43 2.94
N SER A 66 -16.27 4.22 2.41
CA SER A 66 -16.55 5.58 1.95
C SER A 66 -17.60 5.66 0.83
N ALA A 67 -17.78 4.56 0.08
CA ALA A 67 -18.71 4.52 -1.04
C ALA A 67 -20.18 4.34 -0.59
N ASP A 68 -20.39 3.67 0.56
CA ASP A 68 -21.71 3.21 0.96
C ASP A 68 -22.49 4.21 1.83
N ASP A 69 -21.80 5.11 2.55
CA ASP A 69 -22.41 5.91 3.60
C ASP A 69 -22.23 7.43 3.39
N ARG A 70 -23.14 8.01 2.63
CA ARG A 70 -23.20 9.47 2.44
C ARG A 70 -23.91 10.15 3.61
N GLY A 71 -23.23 10.26 4.76
CA GLY A 71 -23.68 11.09 5.86
C GLY A 71 -23.49 10.51 7.26
N ILE A 72 -23.20 11.38 8.21
CA ILE A 72 -22.93 11.07 9.62
C ILE A 72 -24.12 10.35 10.27
N ALA A 73 -25.36 10.74 9.92
CA ALA A 73 -26.57 10.17 10.48
C ALA A 73 -26.77 8.70 10.04
N ALA A 74 -26.48 8.38 8.76
CA ALA A 74 -26.59 7.03 8.23
C ALA A 74 -25.60 6.07 8.89
N ILE A 75 -24.33 6.46 9.01
CA ILE A 75 -23.31 5.67 9.69
C ILE A 75 -23.72 5.39 11.16
N ARG A 76 -24.17 6.43 11.87
CA ARG A 76 -24.60 6.30 13.26
C ARG A 76 -25.82 5.38 13.40
N GLN A 77 -26.79 5.50 12.53
CA GLN A 77 -27.99 4.65 12.53
C GLN A 77 -27.62 3.19 12.29
N ARG A 78 -26.90 2.90 11.19
CA ARG A 78 -26.47 1.53 10.85
C ARG A 78 -25.66 0.87 11.96
N LEU A 79 -24.74 1.62 12.58
CA LEU A 79 -23.96 1.13 13.73
C LEU A 79 -24.86 0.81 14.93
N THR A 80 -25.78 1.73 15.27
CA THR A 80 -26.67 1.55 16.44
C THR A 80 -27.58 0.36 16.22
N GLU A 81 -28.14 0.19 15.04
CA GLU A 81 -28.95 -0.97 14.66
C GLU A 81 -28.13 -2.26 14.72
N PHE A 82 -26.92 -2.27 14.14
CA PHE A 82 -26.07 -3.44 14.14
C PHE A 82 -25.67 -3.90 15.55
N VAL A 83 -25.27 -2.96 16.40
CA VAL A 83 -24.86 -3.29 17.78
C VAL A 83 -26.01 -3.78 18.64
N ARG A 84 -27.24 -3.32 18.38
CA ARG A 84 -28.47 -3.73 19.11
C ARG A 84 -29.07 -5.04 18.59
N ARG A 85 -28.67 -5.52 17.42
CA ARG A 85 -29.18 -6.78 16.87
C ARG A 85 -28.88 -7.95 17.81
N LYS A 86 -29.84 -8.85 17.94
CA LYS A 86 -29.64 -10.14 18.62
C LYS A 86 -28.59 -10.94 17.84
N LYS A 87 -27.58 -11.41 18.53
CA LYS A 87 -26.50 -12.17 17.92
C LYS A 87 -26.88 -13.63 17.73
N PRO A 88 -26.36 -14.32 16.69
CA PRO A 88 -26.65 -15.74 16.44
C PRO A 88 -26.21 -16.66 17.60
N LYS A 89 -25.21 -16.26 18.37
CA LYS A 89 -24.68 -17.00 19.51
C LYS A 89 -24.51 -16.06 20.70
N ASP A 90 -24.95 -16.47 21.87
CA ASP A 90 -24.77 -15.69 23.10
C ASP A 90 -23.27 -15.58 23.44
N GLY A 91 -22.83 -14.38 23.76
CA GLY A 91 -21.42 -14.08 24.03
C GLY A 91 -20.55 -13.88 22.77
N ALA A 92 -21.10 -14.05 21.56
CA ALA A 92 -20.34 -13.79 20.34
C ALA A 92 -19.95 -12.31 20.21
N VAL A 93 -18.70 -12.06 19.82
CA VAL A 93 -18.18 -10.73 19.54
C VAL A 93 -18.50 -10.35 18.09
N ALA A 94 -19.19 -9.24 17.91
CA ALA A 94 -19.43 -8.66 16.59
C ALA A 94 -18.26 -7.76 16.17
N TRP A 95 -18.09 -7.59 14.86
CA TRP A 95 -16.98 -6.85 14.27
C TRP A 95 -17.49 -5.70 13.41
N VAL A 96 -16.92 -4.52 13.59
CA VAL A 96 -17.17 -3.36 12.75
C VAL A 96 -15.86 -2.97 12.08
N LEU A 97 -15.84 -3.03 10.76
CA LEU A 97 -14.69 -2.70 9.94
C LEU A 97 -14.95 -1.37 9.20
N PHE A 98 -14.15 -0.37 9.50
CA PHE A 98 -14.07 0.88 8.74
C PHE A 98 -12.95 0.73 7.71
N ASP A 99 -13.32 0.50 6.46
CA ASP A 99 -12.37 0.47 5.34
C ASP A 99 -12.19 1.90 4.81
N ASP A 100 -10.93 2.32 4.61
CA ASP A 100 -10.57 3.69 4.24
C ASP A 100 -11.07 4.76 5.24
N ALA A 101 -10.70 4.62 6.51
CA ALA A 101 -11.02 5.58 7.57
C ALA A 101 -10.15 6.85 7.47
N GLU A 102 -10.14 7.47 6.28
CA GLU A 102 -9.45 8.72 5.99
C GLU A 102 -10.28 9.92 6.48
N LYS A 103 -9.62 11.08 6.69
CA LYS A 103 -10.32 12.31 7.15
C LYS A 103 -11.47 12.73 6.25
N SER A 104 -11.36 12.50 4.95
CA SER A 104 -12.40 12.77 3.96
C SER A 104 -13.63 11.87 4.13
N ASN A 105 -13.41 10.62 4.51
CA ASN A 105 -14.42 9.57 4.58
C ASN A 105 -15.03 9.43 5.98
N LEU A 106 -14.23 9.73 7.01
CA LEU A 106 -14.63 9.67 8.42
C LEU A 106 -14.32 11.01 9.12
N PRO A 107 -15.17 12.05 8.96
CA PRO A 107 -14.96 13.36 9.56
C PRO A 107 -14.85 13.30 11.08
N GLN A 108 -14.13 14.27 11.69
CA GLN A 108 -13.91 14.31 13.13
C GLN A 108 -15.20 14.29 13.96
N VAL A 109 -16.26 14.94 13.47
CA VAL A 109 -17.58 14.94 14.15
C VAL A 109 -18.15 13.53 14.24
N THR A 110 -18.01 12.73 13.18
CA THR A 110 -18.41 11.31 13.16
C THR A 110 -17.56 10.51 14.14
N GLN A 111 -16.26 10.74 14.15
CA GLN A 111 -15.33 10.03 15.05
C GLN A 111 -15.63 10.33 16.53
N GLN A 112 -16.00 11.55 16.89
CA GLN A 112 -16.43 11.91 18.24
C GLN A 112 -17.71 11.17 18.66
N ALA A 113 -18.68 11.01 17.74
CA ALA A 113 -19.87 10.19 18.02
C ALA A 113 -19.52 8.70 18.18
N LEU A 114 -18.59 8.19 17.36
CA LEU A 114 -18.10 6.80 17.44
C LEU A 114 -17.40 6.49 18.76
N ARG A 115 -16.68 7.45 19.34
CA ARG A 115 -16.03 7.31 20.64
C ARG A 115 -17.02 6.77 21.70
N ARG A 116 -18.21 7.38 21.79
CA ARG A 116 -19.23 6.96 22.77
C ARG A 116 -19.75 5.55 22.51
N ILE A 117 -19.92 5.18 21.23
CA ILE A 117 -20.36 3.83 20.84
C ILE A 117 -19.28 2.80 21.18
N LEU A 118 -18.01 3.12 20.93
CA LEU A 118 -16.86 2.30 21.33
C LEU A 118 -16.87 2.02 22.83
N GLU A 119 -17.06 3.05 23.67
CA GLU A 119 -17.05 2.93 25.13
C GLU A 119 -18.20 2.06 25.65
N LEU A 120 -19.42 2.26 25.12
CA LEU A 120 -20.62 1.56 25.58
C LEU A 120 -20.66 0.08 25.17
N HIS A 121 -20.08 -0.28 24.03
CA HIS A 121 -20.27 -1.59 23.42
C HIS A 121 -18.98 -2.43 23.33
N THR A 122 -17.91 -2.00 23.99
CA THR A 122 -16.60 -2.69 23.99
C THR A 122 -16.69 -4.16 24.38
N HIS A 123 -17.61 -4.55 25.27
CA HIS A 123 -17.75 -5.94 25.72
C HIS A 123 -18.36 -6.87 24.67
N GLN A 124 -19.08 -6.35 23.69
CA GLN A 124 -19.80 -7.14 22.68
C GLN A 124 -19.38 -6.88 21.24
N THR A 125 -18.66 -5.80 20.98
CA THR A 125 -18.32 -5.37 19.62
C THR A 125 -16.88 -4.90 19.57
N ARG A 126 -16.16 -5.28 18.54
CA ARG A 126 -14.80 -4.82 18.25
C ARG A 126 -14.77 -4.00 16.97
N PHE A 127 -13.91 -3.03 16.97
CA PHE A 127 -13.78 -2.08 15.86
C PHE A 127 -12.38 -2.22 15.24
N ILE A 128 -12.34 -2.22 13.92
CA ILE A 128 -11.11 -2.20 13.14
C ILE A 128 -11.18 -0.99 12.21
N PHE A 129 -10.20 -0.12 12.31
CA PHE A 129 -10.04 1.04 11.43
C PHE A 129 -8.86 0.78 10.50
N ILE A 130 -9.08 0.98 9.21
CA ILE A 130 -8.05 0.88 8.18
C ILE A 130 -7.79 2.27 7.63
N THR A 131 -6.54 2.71 7.71
CA THR A 131 -6.13 4.05 7.26
C THR A 131 -4.73 4.02 6.65
N GLN A 132 -4.34 5.08 5.95
CA GLN A 132 -2.97 5.26 5.47
C GLN A 132 -2.07 5.89 6.54
N SER A 133 -2.62 6.79 7.38
CA SER A 133 -1.91 7.39 8.51
C SER A 133 -2.77 7.35 9.77
N PRO A 134 -2.18 7.11 10.94
CA PRO A 134 -2.90 7.18 12.21
C PRO A 134 -3.46 8.58 12.52
N ASP A 135 -2.87 9.64 11.96
CA ASP A 135 -3.31 11.03 12.15
C ASP A 135 -4.70 11.33 11.59
N HIS A 136 -5.25 10.41 10.81
CA HIS A 136 -6.63 10.49 10.33
C HIS A 136 -7.65 10.14 11.41
N ILE A 137 -7.21 9.46 12.46
CA ILE A 137 -8.05 9.01 13.58
C ILE A 137 -7.80 9.93 14.80
N ILE A 138 -8.85 10.37 15.45
CA ILE A 138 -8.74 11.25 16.64
C ILE A 138 -8.07 10.49 17.81
N GLU A 139 -7.30 11.20 18.60
CA GLU A 139 -6.57 10.65 19.76
C GLU A 139 -7.45 9.85 20.74
N PRO A 140 -8.69 10.27 21.07
CA PRO A 140 -9.57 9.49 21.96
C PRO A 140 -9.95 8.10 21.42
N ILE A 141 -9.92 7.87 20.11
CA ILE A 141 -10.12 6.55 19.51
C ILE A 141 -8.77 5.80 19.50
N GLN A 142 -7.68 6.47 19.13
CA GLN A 142 -6.35 5.87 19.12
C GLN A 142 -5.97 5.28 20.49
N SER A 143 -6.25 6.01 21.58
CA SER A 143 -5.94 5.57 22.96
C SER A 143 -6.68 4.30 23.40
N ARG A 144 -7.74 3.89 22.67
CA ARG A 144 -8.54 2.68 22.95
C ARG A 144 -8.25 1.53 22.00
N CYS A 145 -7.42 1.76 21.00
CA CYS A 145 -7.10 0.79 19.96
C CYS A 145 -5.63 0.38 20.04
N VAL A 146 -5.33 -0.82 19.63
CA VAL A 146 -3.97 -1.23 19.31
C VAL A 146 -3.65 -0.75 17.91
N ILE A 147 -2.59 0.04 17.77
CA ILE A 147 -2.15 0.61 16.49
C ILE A 147 -1.09 -0.31 15.90
N LEU A 148 -1.37 -0.86 14.73
CA LEU A 148 -0.47 -1.78 14.03
C LEU A 148 -0.09 -1.19 12.68
N GLN A 149 1.21 -1.04 12.46
CA GLN A 149 1.77 -0.63 11.19
C GLN A 149 1.95 -1.83 10.27
N LEU A 150 1.48 -1.72 9.03
CA LEU A 150 1.81 -2.65 7.97
C LEU A 150 2.85 -2.01 7.04
N THR A 151 3.95 -2.71 6.85
CA THR A 151 5.04 -2.28 5.99
C THR A 151 4.82 -2.74 4.55
N PRO A 152 5.46 -2.10 3.55
CA PRO A 152 5.48 -2.61 2.19
C PRO A 152 5.89 -4.08 2.14
N VAL A 153 5.24 -4.86 1.29
CA VAL A 153 5.52 -6.30 1.17
C VAL A 153 6.86 -6.48 0.46
N PRO A 154 7.78 -7.32 0.97
CA PRO A 154 9.03 -7.65 0.27
C PRO A 154 8.74 -8.54 -0.94
N LEU A 155 8.25 -7.92 -2.03
CA LEU A 155 7.72 -8.61 -3.20
C LEU A 155 8.75 -9.53 -3.86
N HIS A 156 10.03 -9.18 -3.85
CA HIS A 156 11.08 -10.04 -4.40
C HIS A 156 11.09 -11.43 -3.77
N ALA A 157 10.83 -11.53 -2.46
CA ALA A 157 10.77 -12.81 -1.75
C ALA A 157 9.44 -13.57 -2.02
N HIS A 158 8.40 -12.89 -2.44
CA HIS A 158 7.05 -13.45 -2.58
C HIS A 158 6.53 -13.48 -4.02
N ALA A 159 7.28 -12.92 -4.98
CA ALA A 159 6.86 -12.75 -6.37
C ALA A 159 6.46 -14.07 -7.03
N ALA A 160 7.27 -15.12 -6.89
CA ALA A 160 6.98 -16.41 -7.47
C ALA A 160 5.71 -17.06 -6.90
N ALA A 161 5.48 -16.94 -5.59
CA ALA A 161 4.29 -17.48 -4.94
C ALA A 161 3.01 -16.70 -5.35
N LEU A 162 3.10 -15.40 -5.48
CA LEU A 162 2.01 -14.56 -5.95
C LEU A 162 1.69 -14.81 -7.42
N ALA A 163 2.72 -14.90 -8.27
CA ALA A 163 2.54 -15.20 -9.69
C ALA A 163 1.91 -16.58 -9.91
N ALA A 164 2.38 -17.62 -9.22
CA ALA A 164 1.80 -18.95 -9.28
C ALA A 164 0.32 -18.98 -8.85
N ARG A 165 -0.07 -18.13 -7.93
CA ARG A 165 -1.45 -18.03 -7.44
C ARG A 165 -2.38 -17.27 -8.39
N HIS A 166 -1.89 -16.20 -9.02
CA HIS A 166 -2.72 -15.27 -9.79
C HIS A 166 -2.58 -15.41 -11.30
N ALA A 167 -1.49 -16.01 -11.77
CA ALA A 167 -1.23 -16.28 -13.19
C ALA A 167 -0.66 -17.70 -13.36
N PRO A 168 -1.39 -18.77 -12.98
CA PRO A 168 -0.86 -20.13 -13.00
C PRO A 168 -0.57 -20.66 -14.42
N ALA A 169 -1.19 -20.10 -15.44
CA ALA A 169 -0.98 -20.47 -16.84
C ALA A 169 0.16 -19.70 -17.54
N THR A 170 0.77 -18.74 -16.85
CA THR A 170 1.80 -17.87 -17.40
C THR A 170 3.18 -18.32 -16.92
N ARG A 171 4.14 -18.44 -17.84
CA ARG A 171 5.53 -18.70 -17.50
C ARG A 171 6.32 -17.41 -17.48
N LEU A 172 6.76 -17.01 -16.29
CA LEU A 172 7.53 -15.80 -16.08
C LEU A 172 8.98 -16.14 -15.76
N PRO A 173 9.94 -15.64 -16.51
CA PRO A 173 11.36 -15.71 -16.16
C PRO A 173 11.62 -15.00 -14.82
N ALA A 174 12.66 -15.42 -14.10
CA ALA A 174 13.02 -14.83 -12.80
C ALA A 174 13.29 -13.32 -12.90
N ASP A 175 13.93 -12.88 -14.00
CA ASP A 175 14.22 -11.48 -14.26
C ASP A 175 12.93 -10.66 -14.44
N SER A 176 11.94 -11.22 -15.14
CA SER A 176 10.63 -10.61 -15.32
C SER A 176 9.87 -10.47 -13.99
N LEU A 177 9.94 -11.50 -13.12
CA LEU A 177 9.35 -11.44 -11.78
C LEU A 177 10.03 -10.38 -10.92
N SER A 178 11.36 -10.28 -10.96
CA SER A 178 12.13 -9.26 -10.25
C SER A 178 11.78 -7.86 -10.73
N LEU A 179 11.65 -7.67 -12.03
CA LEU A 179 11.23 -6.39 -12.62
C LEU A 179 9.82 -6.00 -12.15
N MET A 180 8.86 -6.91 -12.25
CA MET A 180 7.49 -6.65 -11.79
C MET A 180 7.43 -6.34 -10.29
N ALA A 181 8.20 -7.05 -9.49
CA ALA A 181 8.28 -6.82 -8.04
C ALA A 181 8.83 -5.43 -7.72
N GLY A 182 9.83 -4.98 -8.47
CA GLY A 182 10.38 -3.66 -8.36
C GLY A 182 9.41 -2.56 -8.76
N LEU A 183 8.75 -2.72 -9.90
CA LEU A 183 7.75 -1.77 -10.40
C LEU A 183 6.54 -1.62 -9.47
N ALA A 184 6.20 -2.66 -8.74
CA ALA A 184 5.10 -2.64 -7.78
C ALA A 184 5.45 -1.96 -6.43
N LEU A 185 6.71 -1.61 -6.17
CA LEU A 185 7.17 -0.84 -4.99
C LEU A 185 6.59 -1.32 -3.64
N GLY A 186 6.50 -2.64 -3.46
CA GLY A 186 5.91 -3.23 -2.24
C GLY A 186 4.37 -3.23 -2.20
N ASN A 187 3.71 -2.77 -3.26
CA ASN A 187 2.26 -2.81 -3.42
C ASN A 187 1.83 -4.16 -4.01
N ALA A 188 1.42 -5.09 -3.15
CA ALA A 188 1.00 -6.43 -3.56
C ALA A 188 -0.25 -6.42 -4.46
N ARG A 189 -1.13 -5.42 -4.34
CA ARG A 189 -2.30 -5.25 -5.22
C ARG A 189 -1.86 -4.97 -6.65
N GLN A 190 -0.92 -4.03 -6.84
CA GLN A 190 -0.40 -3.69 -8.16
C GLN A 190 0.33 -4.87 -8.79
N PHE A 191 1.17 -5.58 -8.01
CA PHE A 191 1.81 -6.80 -8.48
C PHE A 191 0.78 -7.86 -8.94
N THR A 192 -0.28 -8.06 -8.17
CA THR A 192 -1.36 -8.99 -8.53
C THR A 192 -2.08 -8.57 -9.82
N LEU A 193 -2.34 -7.27 -10.00
CA LEU A 193 -2.93 -6.75 -11.23
C LEU A 193 -2.02 -6.99 -12.45
N PHE A 194 -0.70 -6.79 -12.30
CA PHE A 194 0.25 -7.14 -13.35
C PHE A 194 0.16 -8.63 -13.70
N CYS A 195 0.14 -9.52 -12.70
CA CYS A 195 -0.01 -10.95 -12.95
C CYS A 195 -1.31 -11.30 -13.68
N GLN A 196 -2.43 -10.67 -13.31
CA GLN A 196 -3.74 -10.93 -13.92
C GLN A 196 -3.85 -10.38 -15.36
N ALA A 197 -3.10 -9.35 -15.69
CA ALA A 197 -3.08 -8.74 -17.02
C ALA A 197 -2.21 -9.51 -18.02
N LEU A 198 -1.38 -10.44 -17.55
CA LEU A 198 -0.48 -11.22 -18.40
C LEU A 198 -1.24 -12.26 -19.23
N PRO A 199 -0.86 -12.46 -20.50
CA PRO A 199 -1.39 -13.55 -21.32
C PRO A 199 -0.93 -14.92 -20.79
N ALA A 200 -1.64 -15.97 -21.14
CA ALA A 200 -1.20 -17.33 -20.87
C ALA A 200 -0.03 -17.70 -21.78
N GLY A 201 0.99 -18.39 -21.25
CA GLY A 201 2.17 -18.82 -21.95
C GLY A 201 3.44 -18.08 -21.56
N ASP A 202 4.42 -18.07 -22.44
CA ASP A 202 5.70 -17.39 -22.24
C ASP A 202 5.55 -15.89 -22.52
N VAL A 203 5.97 -15.07 -21.56
CA VAL A 203 5.84 -13.60 -21.63
C VAL A 203 7.21 -12.99 -21.89
N SER A 204 7.30 -12.18 -22.92
CA SER A 204 8.52 -11.44 -23.26
C SER A 204 8.70 -10.18 -22.41
N SER A 205 9.94 -9.71 -22.28
CA SER A 205 10.24 -8.46 -21.56
C SER A 205 9.58 -7.23 -22.22
N ALA A 206 9.36 -7.26 -23.54
CA ALA A 206 8.68 -6.19 -24.27
C ALA A 206 7.18 -6.12 -23.92
N GLU A 207 6.51 -7.27 -23.81
CA GLU A 207 5.11 -7.32 -23.38
C GLU A 207 4.93 -6.84 -21.93
N LEU A 208 5.87 -7.17 -21.04
CA LEU A 208 5.88 -6.64 -19.68
C LEU A 208 6.02 -5.12 -19.65
N GLN A 209 6.89 -4.56 -20.45
CA GLN A 209 7.06 -3.10 -20.53
C GLN A 209 5.79 -2.41 -21.03
N LEU A 210 5.09 -2.99 -22.01
CA LEU A 210 3.80 -2.48 -22.50
C LEU A 210 2.72 -2.55 -21.41
N LEU A 211 2.63 -3.65 -20.67
CA LEU A 211 1.63 -3.84 -19.61
C LEU A 211 1.85 -2.93 -18.40
N THR A 212 3.11 -2.72 -18.04
CA THR A 212 3.46 -1.91 -16.87
C THR A 212 3.51 -0.42 -17.18
N ASN A 213 3.50 -0.05 -18.46
CA ASN A 213 3.77 1.31 -18.96
C ASN A 213 5.03 1.93 -18.33
N ALA A 214 6.00 1.08 -17.96
CA ALA A 214 7.23 1.51 -17.32
C ALA A 214 8.28 1.93 -18.35
N PRO A 215 9.12 2.92 -18.01
CA PRO A 215 10.27 3.27 -18.84
C PRO A 215 11.18 2.05 -19.07
N PRO A 216 11.79 1.92 -20.26
CA PRO A 216 12.71 0.82 -20.53
C PRO A 216 13.87 0.81 -19.52
N VAL A 217 14.09 -0.31 -18.85
CA VAL A 217 15.15 -0.45 -17.83
C VAL A 217 16.52 -0.06 -18.40
N THR A 218 16.78 -0.41 -19.65
CA THR A 218 18.04 -0.02 -20.33
C THR A 218 18.21 1.49 -20.49
N ALA A 219 17.13 2.24 -20.69
CA ALA A 219 17.17 3.70 -20.75
C ALA A 219 17.42 4.30 -19.37
N LEU A 220 16.78 3.73 -18.33
CA LEU A 220 16.98 4.14 -16.93
C LEU A 220 18.40 3.84 -16.44
N LEU A 221 18.98 2.69 -16.77
CA LEU A 221 20.37 2.35 -16.44
C LEU A 221 21.38 3.30 -17.12
N ARG A 222 21.11 3.68 -18.37
CA ARG A 222 21.93 4.70 -19.06
C ARG A 222 21.81 6.07 -18.39
N LEU A 223 20.59 6.47 -18.06
CA LEU A 223 20.33 7.72 -17.34
C LEU A 223 20.99 7.71 -15.96
N GLN A 224 20.90 6.61 -15.23
CA GLN A 224 21.59 6.42 -13.94
C GLN A 224 23.10 6.60 -14.09
N SER A 225 23.72 5.97 -15.09
CA SER A 225 25.15 6.07 -15.35
C SER A 225 25.57 7.49 -15.75
N ALA A 226 24.76 8.19 -16.55
CA ALA A 226 24.98 9.58 -16.91
C ALA A 226 24.88 10.52 -15.71
N CYS A 227 23.87 10.30 -14.84
CA CYS A 227 23.67 11.03 -13.61
C CYS A 227 24.88 10.84 -12.66
N ALA A 228 25.31 9.58 -12.44
CA ALA A 228 26.45 9.25 -11.60
C ALA A 228 27.77 9.92 -12.07
N ARG A 229 27.96 10.01 -13.39
CA ARG A 229 29.12 10.69 -14.00
C ARG A 229 28.97 12.21 -14.10
N ARG A 230 27.81 12.75 -13.75
CA ARG A 230 27.47 14.18 -13.89
C ARG A 230 27.60 14.68 -15.34
N ASP A 231 27.31 13.80 -16.30
CA ASP A 231 27.38 14.09 -17.73
C ASP A 231 26.09 14.79 -18.17
N LEU A 232 26.10 16.13 -18.18
CA LEU A 232 24.93 16.92 -18.51
C LEU A 232 24.36 16.65 -19.92
N PRO A 233 25.15 16.54 -20.98
CA PRO A 233 24.65 16.18 -22.30
C PRO A 233 23.91 14.85 -22.31
N ALA A 234 24.50 13.79 -21.72
CA ALA A 234 23.91 12.46 -21.66
C ALA A 234 22.64 12.42 -20.78
N VAL A 235 22.62 13.16 -19.66
CA VAL A 235 21.41 13.32 -18.82
C VAL A 235 20.31 14.02 -19.61
N THR A 236 20.64 15.10 -20.32
CA THR A 236 19.66 15.84 -21.13
C THR A 236 19.07 14.96 -22.23
N GLU A 237 19.89 14.24 -22.98
CA GLU A 237 19.43 13.31 -24.01
C GLU A 237 18.54 12.20 -23.43
N GLY A 238 18.96 11.61 -22.31
CA GLY A 238 18.20 10.56 -21.63
C GLY A 238 16.83 11.04 -21.16
N VAL A 239 16.75 12.22 -20.54
CA VAL A 239 15.49 12.82 -20.08
C VAL A 239 14.58 13.16 -21.26
N LEU A 240 15.10 13.79 -22.31
CA LEU A 240 14.31 14.13 -23.49
C LEU A 240 13.79 12.88 -24.22
N ASN A 241 14.56 11.79 -24.25
CA ASN A 241 14.12 10.52 -24.81
C ASN A 241 12.95 9.93 -24.02
N LEU A 242 13.01 9.95 -22.68
CA LEU A 242 11.90 9.48 -21.83
C LEU A 242 10.67 10.39 -21.99
N TRP A 243 10.88 11.70 -21.98
CA TRP A 243 9.80 12.67 -22.19
C TRP A 243 9.09 12.52 -23.52
N SER A 244 9.84 12.32 -24.62
CA SER A 244 9.26 12.11 -25.95
C SER A 244 8.41 10.84 -26.05
N ARG A 245 8.59 9.90 -25.13
CA ARG A 245 7.78 8.68 -24.98
C ARG A 245 6.58 8.85 -24.06
N GLY A 246 6.39 10.04 -23.47
CA GLY A 246 5.25 10.36 -22.61
C GLY A 246 5.44 10.08 -21.12
N TYR A 247 6.65 9.78 -20.66
CA TYR A 247 6.91 9.57 -19.21
C TYR A 247 6.99 10.91 -18.50
N SER A 248 6.30 11.00 -17.35
CA SER A 248 6.28 12.21 -16.52
C SER A 248 7.57 12.38 -15.71
N PHE A 249 7.74 13.54 -15.11
CA PHE A 249 8.78 13.80 -14.12
C PHE A 249 8.75 12.76 -12.97
N GLU A 250 7.56 12.50 -12.47
CA GLU A 250 7.30 11.58 -11.34
C GLU A 250 7.68 10.15 -11.71
N ASP A 251 7.26 9.69 -12.89
CA ASP A 251 7.60 8.36 -13.38
C ASP A 251 9.12 8.17 -13.50
N CYS A 252 9.82 9.18 -14.02
CA CYS A 252 11.27 9.12 -14.18
C CYS A 252 12.01 9.03 -12.84
N ILE A 253 11.64 9.83 -11.86
CA ILE A 253 12.28 9.82 -10.52
C ILE A 253 11.97 8.51 -9.79
N ALA A 254 10.70 8.11 -9.70
CA ALA A 254 10.30 6.89 -9.00
C ALA A 254 10.94 5.63 -9.60
N MET A 255 11.02 5.57 -10.95
CA MET A 255 11.63 4.44 -11.64
C MET A 255 13.14 4.44 -11.54
N LEU A 256 13.80 5.60 -11.55
CA LEU A 256 15.25 5.70 -11.37
C LEU A 256 15.63 5.21 -9.95
N GLU A 257 14.91 5.63 -8.93
CA GLU A 257 15.08 5.14 -7.56
C GLU A 257 14.88 3.62 -7.48
N THR A 258 13.83 3.11 -8.11
CA THR A 258 13.54 1.67 -8.18
C THR A 258 14.69 0.89 -8.82
N VAL A 259 15.21 1.38 -9.94
CA VAL A 259 16.35 0.74 -10.66
C VAL A 259 17.61 0.72 -9.78
N VAL A 260 17.89 1.81 -9.06
CA VAL A 260 19.02 1.85 -8.12
C VAL A 260 18.89 0.77 -7.04
N HIS A 261 17.71 0.60 -6.47
CA HIS A 261 17.49 -0.39 -5.41
C HIS A 261 17.51 -1.85 -5.91
N ILE A 262 17.02 -2.10 -7.13
CA ILE A 262 16.91 -3.48 -7.66
C ILE A 262 18.23 -3.99 -8.24
N TYR A 263 18.90 -3.17 -9.04
CA TYR A 263 20.03 -3.63 -9.87
C TYR A 263 21.40 -3.39 -9.23
N ASN A 264 21.46 -2.64 -8.13
CA ASN A 264 22.73 -2.32 -7.48
C ASN A 264 22.74 -2.87 -6.05
N GLY A 265 23.31 -4.04 -5.86
CA GLY A 265 23.37 -4.72 -4.54
C GLY A 265 24.26 -4.04 -3.49
N ILE A 266 25.20 -3.17 -3.87
CA ILE A 266 26.10 -2.44 -2.97
C ILE A 266 26.04 -0.96 -3.29
N LEU A 267 25.79 -0.15 -2.27
CA LEU A 267 25.69 1.31 -2.41
C LEU A 267 27.12 1.90 -2.59
N THR A 268 27.45 2.26 -3.82
CA THR A 268 28.66 3.02 -4.14
C THR A 268 28.43 4.53 -3.94
N ALA A 269 29.50 5.33 -3.83
CA ALA A 269 29.39 6.79 -3.74
C ALA A 269 28.63 7.40 -4.93
N GLU A 270 28.77 6.80 -6.13
CA GLU A 270 28.06 7.20 -7.34
C GLU A 270 26.54 6.96 -7.22
N LEU A 271 26.15 5.82 -6.64
CA LEU A 271 24.75 5.48 -6.41
C LEU A 271 24.13 6.32 -5.30
N GLN A 272 24.88 6.64 -4.26
CA GLN A 272 24.44 7.58 -3.23
C GLN A 272 24.13 8.96 -3.82
N TYR A 273 24.94 9.43 -4.76
CA TYR A 273 24.66 10.66 -5.48
C TYR A 273 23.37 10.59 -6.31
N VAL A 274 23.13 9.48 -7.03
CA VAL A 274 21.87 9.30 -7.79
C VAL A 274 20.66 9.31 -6.84
N LEU A 275 20.75 8.62 -5.69
CA LEU A 275 19.68 8.64 -4.68
C LEU A 275 19.45 10.03 -4.09
N GLN A 276 20.53 10.82 -3.89
CA GLN A 276 20.40 12.20 -3.47
C GLN A 276 19.65 13.02 -4.52
N CYS A 277 19.95 12.84 -5.81
CA CYS A 277 19.22 13.50 -6.88
C CYS A 277 17.74 13.07 -6.90
N CYS A 278 17.43 11.80 -6.66
CA CYS A 278 16.04 11.35 -6.55
C CYS A 278 15.32 12.01 -5.36
N ALA A 279 15.96 12.13 -4.21
CA ALA A 279 15.42 12.83 -3.05
C ALA A 279 15.15 14.32 -3.34
N GLU A 280 16.08 15.00 -4.01
CA GLU A 280 15.89 16.39 -4.48
C GLU A 280 14.72 16.48 -5.48
N GLY A 281 14.55 15.47 -6.33
CA GLY A 281 13.39 15.34 -7.25
C GLY A 281 12.07 15.26 -6.50
N HIS A 282 11.98 14.47 -5.45
CA HIS A 282 10.78 14.41 -4.62
C HIS A 282 10.48 15.75 -3.91
N ILE A 283 11.50 16.47 -3.48
CA ILE A 283 11.34 17.82 -2.93
C ILE A 283 10.83 18.79 -4.00
N ALA A 284 11.38 18.74 -5.21
CA ALA A 284 10.93 19.55 -6.34
C ALA A 284 9.45 19.28 -6.68
N GLN A 285 9.04 18.02 -6.60
CA GLN A 285 7.64 17.58 -6.76
C GLN A 285 6.70 18.23 -5.74
N ILE A 286 7.07 18.21 -4.46
CA ILE A 286 6.31 18.87 -3.38
C ILE A 286 6.18 20.37 -3.63
N LEU A 287 7.20 20.99 -4.24
CA LEU A 287 7.24 22.40 -4.59
C LEU A 287 6.57 22.72 -5.94
N ASN A 288 5.90 21.75 -6.57
CA ASN A 288 5.29 21.85 -7.92
C ASN A 288 6.29 22.24 -9.04
N ARG A 289 7.56 21.89 -8.89
CA ARG A 289 8.60 22.06 -9.91
C ARG A 289 8.78 20.74 -10.66
N THR A 290 7.92 20.48 -11.64
CA THR A 290 7.85 19.18 -12.33
C THR A 290 8.07 19.30 -13.83
N THR A 291 8.81 20.32 -14.27
CA THR A 291 9.13 20.50 -15.69
C THR A 291 10.32 19.61 -16.10
N THR A 292 10.47 19.38 -17.40
CA THR A 292 11.63 18.68 -17.97
C THR A 292 12.95 19.36 -17.63
N LEU A 293 12.94 20.69 -17.54
CA LEU A 293 14.13 21.45 -17.15
C LEU A 293 14.49 21.23 -15.68
N ASP A 294 13.48 21.16 -14.82
CA ASP A 294 13.70 20.85 -13.39
C ASP A 294 14.26 19.44 -13.22
N LEU A 295 13.80 18.46 -13.99
CA LEU A 295 14.33 17.10 -13.98
C LEU A 295 15.81 17.06 -14.42
N ILE A 296 16.15 17.76 -15.48
CA ILE A 296 17.53 17.86 -15.94
C ILE A 296 18.40 18.56 -14.87
N ALA A 297 17.90 19.63 -14.25
CA ALA A 297 18.63 20.37 -13.21
C ALA A 297 18.89 19.48 -11.99
N VAL A 298 17.89 18.75 -11.53
CA VAL A 298 17.98 17.80 -10.41
C VAL A 298 18.98 16.69 -10.71
N LEU A 299 18.81 15.97 -11.82
CA LEU A 299 19.68 14.84 -12.19
C LEU A 299 21.10 15.23 -12.55
N SER A 300 21.35 16.50 -12.92
CA SER A 300 22.69 17.04 -13.15
C SER A 300 23.34 17.62 -11.88
N GLY A 301 22.63 17.64 -10.75
CA GLY A 301 23.11 18.19 -9.47
C GLY A 301 23.18 19.72 -9.45
N ARG A 302 22.42 20.40 -10.28
CA ARG A 302 22.38 21.88 -10.37
C ARG A 302 21.19 22.52 -9.64
N ALA A 303 20.26 21.69 -9.12
CA ALA A 303 19.07 22.17 -8.43
C ALA A 303 19.33 22.71 -7.01
N ALA A 304 20.41 22.31 -6.37
CA ALA A 304 20.65 22.59 -4.97
C ALA A 304 20.98 24.06 -4.62
N SER A 305 21.28 24.93 -5.61
CA SER A 305 21.68 26.31 -5.29
C SER A 305 20.55 27.33 -5.17
N THR A 306 19.31 26.97 -5.52
CA THR A 306 18.15 27.89 -5.56
C THR A 306 17.05 27.60 -4.54
N ALA A 307 17.16 26.53 -3.76
CA ALA A 307 16.08 26.10 -2.85
C ALA A 307 16.24 26.59 -1.39
N LEU A 308 17.32 27.31 -1.06
CA LEU A 308 17.64 27.84 0.28
C LEU A 308 17.91 29.35 0.31
N ALA A 309 17.50 30.08 -0.72
CA ALA A 309 17.56 31.55 -0.71
C ALA A 309 16.14 32.14 -0.60
#